data_381de9d9fa21e3630f5504c60e5b0f9e
#
_entry.id   381de9d9fa21e3630f5504c60e5b0f9e
#
_cell.length_a   1.000
_cell.length_b   1.000
_cell.length_c   1.000
_cell.angle_alpha   90.00
_cell.angle_beta   90.00
_cell.angle_gamma   90.00
#
_symmetry.space_group_name_H-M   'P 1'
#
loop_
_entity.id
_entity.type
_entity.pdbx_description
1 polymer ?
#
loop_
_entity_poly.entity_id
_entity_poly.type
_entity_poly.pdbx_seq_one_letter_code
_entity_poly.pdbx_strand_id
1 'polypeptide(L)'
;MKIIFLGEAGSIHTIRWVNSLSEKGIEVILVSLKGEVDTVGKINDNVKVIYLPFGTKLGYYLNIFAFKKIISKEKPDLINAHYASGYGTLGRLSGFNKKLLNVWGSDVYDFPNESKIKKRIIEKNLKNYTAIASTSYCMAEETKKYLENKSKEIFITPFGVDTEKFKNLNIEKKENEITIGIVKTLTEKYGIEYLIKAIKELENILGIENYKKIKLLIYGKGELKNKLEDLTKELQIEDKVIFKGYISNEDVPKALNEMDIFVVPSILDSESFGVAAVEAMACEVPVIVSDADGLKEVVVNNETGFVIPKRSSKEIANKIKILIENNDVVKKFKKNARERVLKLYDWNKNVENMIKIYKELLK
;
A
#
# COMPACT_ATOMS: atom_id res chain seq x y z
N MET A 1 23.19 13.20 -10.05
CA MET A 1 21.87 13.83 -9.82
C MET A 1 21.61 13.85 -8.33
N LYS A 2 21.31 15.04 -7.80
CA LYS A 2 21.04 15.29 -6.39
C LYS A 2 19.57 15.64 -6.20
N ILE A 3 18.87 14.91 -5.35
CA ILE A 3 17.46 15.16 -5.07
C ILE A 3 17.21 15.47 -3.59
N ILE A 4 16.28 16.38 -3.33
CA ILE A 4 15.63 16.46 -2.01
C ILE A 4 14.37 15.63 -2.07
N PHE A 5 14.29 14.62 -1.19
CA PHE A 5 13.12 13.80 -0.96
C PHE A 5 12.37 14.35 0.26
N LEU A 6 11.14 14.81 0.09
CA LEU A 6 10.27 15.28 1.17
C LEU A 6 9.34 14.15 1.59
N GLY A 7 9.47 13.65 2.81
CA GLY A 7 8.66 12.55 3.30
C GLY A 7 8.94 12.23 4.77
N GLU A 8 8.06 11.46 5.39
CA GLU A 8 8.18 11.00 6.77
C GLU A 8 9.30 9.96 6.90
N ALA A 9 10.35 10.27 7.67
CA ALA A 9 11.52 9.39 7.81
C ALA A 9 11.20 8.05 8.51
N GLY A 10 10.15 8.00 9.34
CA GLY A 10 9.68 6.76 9.99
C GLY A 10 8.81 5.87 9.09
N SER A 11 8.42 6.33 7.91
CA SER A 11 7.58 5.56 6.99
C SER A 11 8.40 4.50 6.23
N ILE A 12 7.97 3.25 6.27
CA ILE A 12 8.60 2.15 5.53
C ILE A 12 8.66 2.43 4.01
N HIS A 13 7.67 3.11 3.46
CA HIS A 13 7.65 3.48 2.05
C HIS A 13 8.71 4.54 1.73
N THR A 14 8.87 5.55 2.60
CA THR A 14 9.93 6.55 2.47
C THR A 14 11.30 5.88 2.53
N ILE A 15 11.53 5.04 3.55
CA ILE A 15 12.80 4.32 3.75
C ILE A 15 13.16 3.50 2.51
N ARG A 16 12.21 2.72 1.98
CA ARG A 16 12.43 1.94 0.76
C ARG A 16 12.82 2.81 -0.43
N TRP A 17 12.12 3.92 -0.66
CA TRP A 17 12.43 4.82 -1.77
C TRP A 17 13.81 5.44 -1.64
N VAL A 18 14.14 6.04 -0.49
CA VAL A 18 15.41 6.76 -0.34
C VAL A 18 16.62 5.83 -0.40
N ASN A 19 16.50 4.61 0.18
CA ASN A 19 17.55 3.60 0.11
C ASN A 19 17.77 3.13 -1.32
N SER A 20 16.70 2.71 -2.01
CA SER A 20 16.81 2.17 -3.37
C SER A 20 17.29 3.23 -4.39
N LEU A 21 16.88 4.48 -4.23
CA LEU A 21 17.41 5.58 -5.07
C LEU A 21 18.89 5.80 -4.80
N SER A 22 19.31 5.78 -3.53
CA SER A 22 20.72 5.93 -3.15
C SER A 22 21.59 4.78 -3.68
N GLU A 23 21.13 3.55 -3.58
CA GLU A 23 21.79 2.34 -4.13
C GLU A 23 21.95 2.40 -5.66
N LYS A 24 21.06 3.09 -6.34
CA LYS A 24 21.13 3.35 -7.80
C LYS A 24 21.99 4.58 -8.16
N GLY A 25 22.75 5.13 -7.19
CA GLY A 25 23.69 6.23 -7.41
C GLY A 25 23.05 7.63 -7.47
N ILE A 26 21.84 7.79 -6.94
CA ILE A 26 21.22 9.11 -6.74
C ILE A 26 21.69 9.68 -5.41
N GLU A 27 22.17 10.91 -5.37
CA GLU A 27 22.46 11.63 -4.13
C GLU A 27 21.13 12.07 -3.50
N VAL A 28 20.71 11.37 -2.43
CA VAL A 28 19.43 11.59 -1.78
C VAL A 28 19.59 12.37 -0.48
N ILE A 29 18.85 13.46 -0.36
CA ILE A 29 18.70 14.22 0.88
C ILE A 29 17.25 14.07 1.34
N LEU A 30 17.03 13.26 2.36
CA LEU A 30 15.71 13.13 2.99
C LEU A 30 15.47 14.30 3.93
N VAL A 31 14.41 15.06 3.70
CA VAL A 31 13.97 16.14 4.59
C VAL A 31 12.63 15.75 5.20
N SER A 32 12.61 15.64 6.52
CA SER A 32 11.46 15.20 7.31
C SER A 32 11.16 16.20 8.44
N LEU A 33 9.98 16.14 9.03
CA LEU A 33 9.63 16.96 10.18
C LEU A 33 10.29 16.43 11.48
N LYS A 34 10.51 17.31 12.43
CA LYS A 34 10.99 16.92 13.76
C LYS A 34 10.01 15.92 14.41
N GLY A 35 10.55 14.81 14.91
CA GLY A 35 9.76 13.75 15.56
C GLY A 35 9.35 12.61 14.63
N GLU A 36 9.43 12.79 13.32
CA GLU A 36 9.23 11.73 12.33
C GLU A 36 10.55 10.95 12.11
N VAL A 37 11.13 10.47 13.20
CA VAL A 37 12.44 9.82 13.17
C VAL A 37 12.35 8.37 12.71
N ASP A 38 13.39 7.89 12.05
CA ASP A 38 13.57 6.46 11.79
C ASP A 38 13.80 5.72 13.11
N THR A 39 12.75 5.14 13.66
CA THR A 39 12.80 4.35 14.90
C THR A 39 13.36 2.96 14.70
N VAL A 40 13.63 2.55 13.48
CA VAL A 40 14.00 1.18 13.10
C VAL A 40 15.45 1.09 12.62
N GLY A 41 16.12 2.24 12.41
CA GLY A 41 17.52 2.31 11.95
C GLY A 41 17.73 1.70 10.56
N LYS A 42 16.77 1.84 9.67
CA LYS A 42 16.77 1.20 8.34
C LYS A 42 17.12 2.14 7.17
N ILE A 43 17.34 3.43 7.44
CA ILE A 43 17.82 4.36 6.40
C ILE A 43 19.32 4.14 6.20
N ASN A 44 19.75 3.92 4.96
CA ASN A 44 21.15 3.70 4.61
C ASN A 44 22.02 4.92 4.93
N ASP A 45 23.24 4.72 5.38
CA ASP A 45 24.21 5.79 5.75
C ASP A 45 24.52 6.75 4.60
N ASN A 46 24.36 6.31 3.36
CA ASN A 46 24.53 7.12 2.16
C ASN A 46 23.38 8.14 1.93
N VAL A 47 22.29 8.04 2.67
CA VAL A 47 21.16 8.96 2.62
C VAL A 47 21.35 10.04 3.68
N LYS A 48 21.52 11.29 3.24
CA LYS A 48 21.58 12.42 4.18
C LYS A 48 20.20 12.76 4.72
N VAL A 49 19.98 12.59 6.03
CA VAL A 49 18.71 12.92 6.68
C VAL A 49 18.78 14.28 7.37
N ILE A 50 17.82 15.16 7.11
CA ILE A 50 17.70 16.49 7.73
C ILE A 50 16.30 16.62 8.35
N TYR A 51 16.25 16.83 9.66
CA TYR A 51 15.00 17.07 10.38
C TYR A 51 14.74 18.59 10.50
N LEU A 52 13.56 19.00 10.08
CA LEU A 52 13.09 20.38 10.20
C LEU A 52 12.67 20.70 11.63
N PRO A 53 12.85 21.93 12.12
CA PRO A 53 12.69 22.26 13.55
C PRO A 53 11.28 22.09 14.11
N PHE A 54 10.23 22.26 13.30
CA PHE A 54 8.82 22.19 13.76
C PHE A 54 8.16 20.90 13.31
N GLY A 55 7.74 20.03 14.27
CA GLY A 55 7.22 18.69 14.03
C GLY A 55 5.68 18.55 13.97
N THR A 56 4.91 19.65 14.05
CA THR A 56 3.45 19.60 14.02
C THR A 56 2.88 19.76 12.61
N LYS A 57 1.56 19.58 12.43
CA LYS A 57 0.87 19.87 11.14
C LYS A 57 1.12 21.30 10.65
N LEU A 58 1.31 22.27 11.55
CA LEU A 58 1.71 23.64 11.21
C LEU A 58 3.17 23.72 10.74
N GLY A 59 3.99 22.71 11.05
CA GLY A 59 5.39 22.62 10.60
C GLY A 59 5.54 22.70 9.09
N TYR A 60 4.58 22.21 8.30
CA TYR A 60 4.59 22.33 6.85
C TYR A 60 4.57 23.79 6.35
N TYR A 61 4.17 24.73 7.18
CA TYR A 61 4.18 26.18 6.90
C TYR A 61 5.33 26.88 7.62
N LEU A 62 5.55 26.58 8.90
CA LEU A 62 6.54 27.25 9.74
C LEU A 62 7.98 26.94 9.32
N ASN A 63 8.22 25.80 8.74
CA ASN A 63 9.55 25.35 8.28
C ASN A 63 10.00 25.96 6.95
N ILE A 64 9.21 26.81 6.32
CA ILE A 64 9.52 27.28 4.95
C ILE A 64 10.87 27.97 4.84
N PHE A 65 11.23 28.82 5.83
CA PHE A 65 12.53 29.53 5.81
C PHE A 65 13.70 28.57 6.03
N ALA A 66 13.56 27.61 6.98
CA ALA A 66 14.55 26.57 7.20
C ALA A 66 14.74 25.70 5.93
N PHE A 67 13.63 25.33 5.28
CA PHE A 67 13.69 24.54 4.05
C PHE A 67 14.33 25.30 2.88
N LYS A 68 14.01 26.58 2.69
CA LYS A 68 14.70 27.41 1.66
C LYS A 68 16.20 27.50 1.91
N LYS A 69 16.65 27.60 3.19
CA LYS A 69 18.07 27.57 3.54
C LYS A 69 18.73 26.25 3.17
N ILE A 70 18.03 25.12 3.39
CA ILE A 70 18.50 23.79 2.96
C ILE A 70 18.65 23.76 1.43
N ILE A 71 17.64 24.20 0.67
CA ILE A 71 17.70 24.22 -0.80
C ILE A 71 18.89 25.06 -1.30
N SER A 72 19.10 26.25 -0.72
CA SER A 72 20.22 27.13 -1.09
C SER A 72 21.59 26.50 -0.81
N LYS A 73 21.72 25.78 0.32
CA LYS A 73 22.95 25.09 0.72
C LYS A 73 23.22 23.85 -0.13
N GLU A 74 22.21 23.00 -0.30
CA GLU A 74 22.37 21.69 -0.92
C GLU A 74 22.31 21.73 -2.45
N LYS A 75 21.68 22.77 -3.03
CA LYS A 75 21.53 22.98 -4.48
C LYS A 75 21.04 21.72 -5.22
N PRO A 76 19.85 21.20 -4.89
CA PRO A 76 19.32 19.99 -5.51
C PRO A 76 18.96 20.25 -6.99
N ASP A 77 19.01 19.20 -7.81
CA ASP A 77 18.51 19.22 -9.18
C ASP A 77 16.98 19.15 -9.21
N LEU A 78 16.37 18.40 -8.26
CA LEU A 78 14.94 18.13 -8.18
C LEU A 78 14.47 18.06 -6.71
N ILE A 79 13.24 18.50 -6.45
CA ILE A 79 12.51 18.20 -5.22
C ILE A 79 11.44 17.16 -5.54
N ASN A 80 11.47 16.01 -4.85
CA ASN A 80 10.46 14.97 -4.92
C ASN A 80 9.68 14.92 -3.60
N ALA A 81 8.43 15.40 -3.61
CA ALA A 81 7.59 15.41 -2.43
C ALA A 81 6.62 14.23 -2.46
N HIS A 82 6.55 13.52 -1.36
CA HIS A 82 5.61 12.44 -1.16
C HIS A 82 4.50 12.89 -0.20
N TYR A 83 3.25 12.59 -0.58
CA TYR A 83 2.05 13.00 0.12
C TYR A 83 1.62 14.44 -0.21
N ALA A 84 0.56 14.55 -1.01
CA ALA A 84 0.15 15.82 -1.61
C ALA A 84 -0.32 16.90 -0.62
N SER A 85 -0.75 16.52 0.60
CA SER A 85 -1.25 17.47 1.60
C SER A 85 -0.13 18.23 2.31
N GLY A 86 0.64 17.57 3.19
CA GLY A 86 1.64 18.20 4.05
C GLY A 86 2.94 18.54 3.33
N TYR A 87 3.71 17.53 2.94
CA TYR A 87 4.98 17.71 2.22
C TYR A 87 4.79 18.36 0.85
N GLY A 88 3.65 18.08 0.18
CA GLY A 88 3.25 18.80 -1.02
C GLY A 88 3.11 20.31 -0.78
N THR A 89 2.56 20.72 0.36
CA THR A 89 2.47 22.15 0.75
C THR A 89 3.85 22.75 0.98
N LEU A 90 4.73 22.08 1.72
CA LEU A 90 6.08 22.55 2.00
C LEU A 90 6.89 22.73 0.69
N GLY A 91 6.85 21.75 -0.20
CA GLY A 91 7.49 21.79 -1.50
C GLY A 91 6.93 22.90 -2.40
N ARG A 92 5.61 23.14 -2.39
CA ARG A 92 4.99 24.27 -3.08
C ARG A 92 5.51 25.62 -2.58
N LEU A 93 5.55 25.81 -1.27
CA LEU A 93 5.95 27.07 -0.65
C LEU A 93 7.46 27.35 -0.78
N SER A 94 8.27 26.35 -1.13
CA SER A 94 9.71 26.52 -1.36
C SER A 94 10.02 27.49 -2.48
N GLY A 95 9.16 27.60 -3.49
CA GLY A 95 9.40 28.36 -4.70
C GLY A 95 10.40 27.69 -5.68
N PHE A 96 10.88 26.47 -5.37
CA PHE A 96 11.75 25.73 -6.28
C PHE A 96 10.99 25.28 -7.54
N ASN A 97 11.63 25.29 -8.70
CA ASN A 97 10.93 25.09 -9.98
C ASN A 97 10.74 23.61 -10.31
N LYS A 98 11.81 22.82 -10.37
CA LYS A 98 11.75 21.41 -10.79
C LYS A 98 11.25 20.53 -9.63
N LYS A 99 9.95 20.23 -9.62
CA LYS A 99 9.28 19.50 -8.52
C LYS A 99 8.40 18.38 -9.04
N LEU A 100 8.54 17.20 -8.46
CA LEU A 100 7.62 16.06 -8.61
C LEU A 100 6.80 15.89 -7.34
N LEU A 101 5.49 15.74 -7.47
CA LEU A 101 4.57 15.45 -6.37
C LEU A 101 4.02 14.04 -6.52
N ASN A 102 4.26 13.19 -5.52
CA ASN A 102 3.70 11.84 -5.47
C ASN A 102 2.46 11.83 -4.57
N VAL A 103 1.34 11.35 -5.12
CA VAL A 103 0.12 11.07 -4.36
C VAL A 103 0.11 9.61 -3.90
N TRP A 104 -0.40 9.35 -2.68
CA TRP A 104 -0.26 8.04 -2.04
C TRP A 104 -1.58 7.39 -1.57
N GLY A 105 -2.70 8.11 -1.63
CA GLY A 105 -4.02 7.58 -1.30
C GLY A 105 -4.87 8.56 -0.50
N SER A 106 -4.84 8.51 0.82
CA SER A 106 -5.70 9.35 1.67
C SER A 106 -5.50 10.86 1.47
N ASP A 107 -4.35 11.27 0.93
CA ASP A 107 -4.06 12.66 0.57
C ASP A 107 -4.93 13.18 -0.59
N VAL A 108 -5.48 12.32 -1.43
CA VAL A 108 -6.40 12.68 -2.53
C VAL A 108 -7.79 12.07 -2.38
N TYR A 109 -7.95 10.94 -1.66
CA TYR A 109 -9.24 10.32 -1.41
C TYR A 109 -9.96 10.91 -0.18
N ASP A 110 -9.25 11.08 0.93
CA ASP A 110 -9.87 11.43 2.21
C ASP A 110 -9.69 12.92 2.55
N PHE A 111 -8.44 13.40 2.55
CA PHE A 111 -8.08 14.75 2.99
C PHE A 111 -8.85 15.90 2.29
N PRO A 112 -9.05 15.91 0.96
CA PRO A 112 -9.80 16.98 0.30
C PRO A 112 -11.28 17.00 0.69
N ASN A 113 -11.84 15.86 1.06
CA ASN A 113 -13.26 15.70 1.39
C ASN A 113 -13.58 16.14 2.82
N GLU A 114 -12.58 16.32 3.68
CA GLU A 114 -12.81 16.77 5.05
C GLU A 114 -13.24 18.26 5.15
N SER A 115 -12.81 19.13 4.21
CA SER A 115 -13.24 20.53 4.15
C SER A 115 -12.88 21.23 2.85
N LYS A 116 -13.61 22.32 2.53
CA LYS A 116 -13.31 23.19 1.36
C LYS A 116 -11.88 23.78 1.42
N ILE A 117 -11.35 24.04 2.61
CA ILE A 117 -9.99 24.55 2.79
C ILE A 117 -8.97 23.48 2.40
N LYS A 118 -9.15 22.24 2.88
CA LYS A 118 -8.28 21.11 2.54
C LYS A 118 -8.30 20.79 1.06
N LYS A 119 -9.49 20.83 0.44
CA LYS A 119 -9.61 20.70 -1.03
C LYS A 119 -8.79 21.76 -1.77
N ARG A 120 -8.92 23.04 -1.40
CA ARG A 120 -8.13 24.13 -2.00
C ARG A 120 -6.62 23.98 -1.79
N ILE A 121 -6.18 23.38 -0.68
CA ILE A 121 -4.77 23.08 -0.45
C ILE A 121 -4.28 22.09 -1.50
N ILE A 122 -5.00 20.99 -1.73
CA ILE A 122 -4.65 19.98 -2.75
C ILE A 122 -4.63 20.61 -4.15
N GLU A 123 -5.69 21.32 -4.55
CA GLU A 123 -5.75 22.01 -5.84
C GLU A 123 -4.54 22.91 -6.08
N LYS A 124 -4.16 23.74 -5.08
CA LYS A 124 -2.99 24.62 -5.16
C LYS A 124 -1.68 23.84 -5.23
N ASN A 125 -1.56 22.74 -4.47
CA ASN A 125 -0.36 21.91 -4.50
C ASN A 125 -0.21 21.26 -5.88
N LEU A 126 -1.23 20.58 -6.38
CA LEU A 126 -1.20 19.92 -7.70
C LEU A 126 -0.93 20.88 -8.86
N LYS A 127 -1.45 22.11 -8.79
CA LYS A 127 -1.21 23.16 -9.79
C LYS A 127 0.26 23.59 -9.84
N ASN A 128 0.92 23.66 -8.67
CA ASN A 128 2.24 24.28 -8.54
C ASN A 128 3.42 23.35 -8.84
N TYR A 129 3.20 22.04 -8.93
CA TYR A 129 4.27 21.09 -9.24
C TYR A 129 4.45 20.92 -10.74
N THR A 130 5.70 20.72 -11.17
CA THR A 130 6.06 20.50 -12.59
C THR A 130 5.42 19.23 -13.10
N ALA A 131 5.49 18.16 -12.30
CA ALA A 131 4.91 16.86 -12.60
C ALA A 131 4.22 16.25 -11.37
N ILE A 132 3.33 15.29 -11.64
CA ILE A 132 2.61 14.53 -10.62
C ILE A 132 2.85 13.06 -10.91
N ALA A 133 3.03 12.26 -9.87
CA ALA A 133 3.06 10.81 -9.94
C ALA A 133 2.01 10.20 -9.00
N SER A 134 1.48 9.06 -9.38
CA SER A 134 0.46 8.32 -8.66
C SER A 134 0.87 6.84 -8.54
N THR A 135 0.51 6.17 -7.46
CA THR A 135 0.83 4.74 -7.28
C THR A 135 -0.11 3.82 -8.07
N SER A 136 -1.18 4.36 -8.66
CA SER A 136 -2.15 3.58 -9.44
C SER A 136 -2.87 4.46 -10.47
N TYR A 137 -3.46 3.84 -11.49
CA TYR A 137 -4.28 4.54 -12.48
C TYR A 137 -5.56 5.07 -11.85
N CYS A 138 -6.24 4.29 -10.99
CA CYS A 138 -7.46 4.74 -10.33
C CYS A 138 -7.20 5.98 -9.45
N MET A 139 -6.08 6.04 -8.74
CA MET A 139 -5.71 7.21 -7.95
C MET A 139 -5.27 8.38 -8.84
N ALA A 140 -4.68 8.13 -10.01
CA ALA A 140 -4.41 9.19 -10.98
C ALA A 140 -5.72 9.84 -11.47
N GLU A 141 -6.75 9.04 -11.78
CA GLU A 141 -8.08 9.55 -12.14
C GLU A 141 -8.75 10.32 -10.99
N GLU A 142 -8.63 9.84 -9.74
CA GLU A 142 -9.10 10.60 -8.57
C GLU A 142 -8.36 11.93 -8.45
N THR A 143 -7.04 11.94 -8.62
CA THR A 143 -6.21 13.15 -8.57
C THR A 143 -6.62 14.18 -9.63
N LYS A 144 -6.99 13.73 -10.84
CA LYS A 144 -7.46 14.61 -11.91
C LYS A 144 -8.70 15.42 -11.56
N LYS A 145 -9.52 14.97 -10.61
CA LYS A 145 -10.70 15.73 -10.13
C LYS A 145 -10.33 17.08 -9.51
N TYR A 146 -9.11 17.19 -8.99
CA TYR A 146 -8.56 18.38 -8.32
C TYR A 146 -7.65 19.22 -9.23
N LEU A 147 -7.44 18.82 -10.49
CA LEU A 147 -6.66 19.58 -11.47
C LEU A 147 -7.55 20.54 -12.26
N GLU A 148 -7.09 21.79 -12.45
CA GLU A 148 -7.70 22.73 -13.39
C GLU A 148 -7.58 22.21 -14.84
N ASN A 149 -6.37 21.76 -15.20
CA ASN A 149 -6.10 21.11 -16.48
C ASN A 149 -6.15 19.59 -16.33
N LYS A 150 -7.26 18.98 -16.66
CA LYS A 150 -7.49 17.53 -16.57
C LYS A 150 -6.67 16.70 -17.57
N SER A 151 -6.10 17.33 -18.59
CA SER A 151 -5.21 16.67 -19.56
C SER A 151 -3.76 16.62 -19.08
N LYS A 152 -3.42 17.18 -17.91
CA LYS A 152 -2.08 17.06 -17.32
C LYS A 152 -1.76 15.60 -17.09
N GLU A 153 -0.65 15.14 -17.66
CA GLU A 153 -0.18 13.77 -17.48
C GLU A 153 0.21 13.51 -16.02
N ILE A 154 -0.16 12.33 -15.53
CA ILE A 154 0.23 11.84 -14.22
C ILE A 154 1.02 10.55 -14.44
N PHE A 155 2.28 10.53 -14.03
CA PHE A 155 3.13 9.34 -14.11
C PHE A 155 2.63 8.26 -13.16
N ILE A 156 2.68 7.00 -13.59
CA ILE A 156 2.33 5.88 -12.71
C ILE A 156 3.60 5.28 -12.15
N THR A 157 3.69 5.32 -10.81
CA THR A 157 4.84 4.85 -10.02
C THR A 157 4.35 3.95 -8.89
N PRO A 158 3.99 2.68 -9.16
CA PRO A 158 3.44 1.78 -8.17
C PRO A 158 4.37 1.59 -6.97
N PHE A 159 3.80 1.29 -5.80
CA PHE A 159 4.63 0.92 -4.66
C PHE A 159 5.47 -0.32 -4.93
N GLY A 160 4.90 -1.31 -5.62
CA GLY A 160 5.59 -2.54 -5.94
C GLY A 160 6.02 -3.37 -4.73
N VAL A 161 6.57 -4.53 -5.00
CA VAL A 161 7.13 -5.44 -4.00
C VAL A 161 8.52 -5.92 -4.40
N ASP A 162 9.34 -6.23 -3.42
CA ASP A 162 10.60 -6.92 -3.62
C ASP A 162 10.31 -8.38 -3.98
N THR A 163 10.42 -8.73 -5.27
CA THR A 163 10.06 -10.04 -5.79
C THR A 163 11.08 -11.13 -5.46
N GLU A 164 12.26 -10.77 -4.95
CA GLU A 164 13.22 -11.72 -4.40
C GLU A 164 12.89 -12.10 -2.97
N LYS A 165 12.36 -11.16 -2.20
CA LYS A 165 11.90 -11.37 -0.83
C LYS A 165 10.51 -12.02 -0.80
N PHE A 166 9.57 -11.51 -1.59
CA PHE A 166 8.21 -12.04 -1.72
C PHE A 166 8.14 -13.04 -2.88
N LYS A 167 8.29 -14.30 -2.57
CA LYS A 167 8.24 -15.42 -3.52
C LYS A 167 7.69 -16.66 -2.84
N ASN A 168 7.37 -17.67 -3.63
CA ASN A 168 7.01 -18.98 -3.10
C ASN A 168 8.22 -19.62 -2.42
N LEU A 169 8.09 -19.90 -1.14
CA LEU A 169 9.12 -20.52 -0.29
C LEU A 169 9.01 -22.05 -0.23
N ASN A 170 8.03 -22.64 -0.92
CA ASN A 170 7.73 -24.08 -0.92
C ASN A 170 7.58 -24.64 0.52
N ILE A 171 6.92 -23.89 1.39
CA ILE A 171 6.65 -24.33 2.77
C ILE A 171 5.68 -25.51 2.70
N GLU A 172 6.02 -26.59 3.39
CA GLU A 172 5.16 -27.76 3.51
C GLU A 172 3.86 -27.38 4.25
N LYS A 173 2.73 -27.64 3.60
CA LYS A 173 1.40 -27.35 4.13
C LYS A 173 0.89 -28.54 4.94
N LYS A 174 0.10 -28.25 5.95
CA LYS A 174 -0.55 -29.32 6.73
C LYS A 174 -1.66 -29.97 5.90
N GLU A 175 -1.59 -31.26 5.68
CA GLU A 175 -2.53 -32.02 4.81
C GLU A 175 -4.02 -31.85 5.18
N ASN A 176 -4.33 -31.66 6.48
CA ASN A 176 -5.70 -31.56 6.98
C ASN A 176 -6.09 -30.15 7.44
N GLU A 177 -5.42 -29.11 6.97
CA GLU A 177 -5.71 -27.73 7.33
C GLU A 177 -5.76 -26.86 6.06
N ILE A 178 -6.78 -26.02 5.98
CA ILE A 178 -6.93 -25.00 4.91
C ILE A 178 -6.80 -23.65 5.60
N THR A 179 -5.70 -22.99 5.34
CA THR A 179 -5.34 -21.72 5.99
C THR A 179 -5.75 -20.54 5.13
N ILE A 180 -6.74 -19.79 5.59
CA ILE A 180 -7.16 -18.51 5.03
C ILE A 180 -6.47 -17.41 5.83
N GLY A 181 -6.01 -16.34 5.18
CA GLY A 181 -5.31 -15.31 5.93
C GLY A 181 -5.54 -13.89 5.44
N ILE A 182 -5.24 -12.95 6.34
CA ILE A 182 -5.19 -11.51 6.08
C ILE A 182 -4.05 -10.88 6.88
N VAL A 183 -3.35 -9.93 6.27
CA VAL A 183 -2.31 -9.10 6.92
C VAL A 183 -2.70 -7.63 6.73
N LYS A 184 -3.34 -7.02 7.74
CA LYS A 184 -3.84 -5.64 7.68
C LYS A 184 -3.99 -5.03 9.07
N THR A 185 -3.94 -3.70 9.16
CA THR A 185 -4.35 -2.97 10.37
C THR A 185 -5.82 -3.24 10.67
N LEU A 186 -6.16 -3.46 11.94
CA LEU A 186 -7.52 -3.80 12.36
C LEU A 186 -8.37 -2.53 12.51
N THR A 187 -8.76 -1.94 11.37
CA THR A 187 -9.61 -0.75 11.27
C THR A 187 -10.78 -1.01 10.34
N GLU A 188 -11.82 -0.18 10.40
CA GLU A 188 -13.04 -0.33 9.61
C GLU A 188 -12.78 -0.40 8.10
N LYS A 189 -11.84 0.41 7.61
CA LYS A 189 -11.46 0.49 6.19
C LYS A 189 -11.24 -0.87 5.54
N TYR A 190 -10.67 -1.81 6.29
CA TYR A 190 -10.24 -3.10 5.73
C TYR A 190 -11.29 -4.21 5.80
N GLY A 191 -12.48 -3.97 6.37
CA GLY A 191 -13.64 -4.85 6.28
C GLY A 191 -13.43 -6.28 6.82
N ILE A 192 -12.54 -6.46 7.81
CA ILE A 192 -12.18 -7.79 8.36
C ILE A 192 -13.38 -8.52 8.92
N GLU A 193 -14.38 -7.79 9.41
CA GLU A 193 -15.64 -8.36 9.89
C GLU A 193 -16.37 -9.21 8.83
N TYR A 194 -16.28 -8.80 7.54
CA TYR A 194 -16.91 -9.55 6.45
C TYR A 194 -16.17 -10.86 6.17
N LEU A 195 -14.86 -10.90 6.37
CA LEU A 195 -14.09 -12.14 6.29
C LEU A 195 -14.45 -13.09 7.44
N ILE A 196 -14.56 -12.59 8.68
CA ILE A 196 -14.98 -13.39 9.83
C ILE A 196 -16.38 -13.97 9.59
N LYS A 197 -17.34 -13.14 9.15
CA LYS A 197 -18.69 -13.61 8.79
C LYS A 197 -18.66 -14.65 7.68
N ALA A 198 -17.78 -14.51 6.69
CA ALA A 198 -17.61 -15.48 5.61
C ALA A 198 -17.13 -16.85 6.14
N ILE A 199 -16.26 -16.89 7.14
CA ILE A 199 -15.86 -18.16 7.78
C ILE A 199 -17.07 -18.88 8.38
N LYS A 200 -18.01 -18.15 9.01
CA LYS A 200 -19.26 -18.75 9.50
C LYS A 200 -20.15 -19.27 8.36
N GLU A 201 -20.24 -18.52 7.27
CA GLU A 201 -21.03 -18.93 6.09
C GLU A 201 -20.49 -20.20 5.43
N LEU A 202 -19.17 -20.46 5.51
CA LEU A 202 -18.56 -21.68 5.00
C LEU A 202 -19.09 -22.95 5.66
N GLU A 203 -19.55 -22.88 6.91
CA GLU A 203 -20.17 -24.02 7.62
C GLU A 203 -21.35 -24.63 6.84
N ASN A 204 -22.15 -23.76 6.21
CA ASN A 204 -23.36 -24.17 5.48
C ASN A 204 -23.06 -24.65 4.05
N ILE A 205 -21.92 -24.28 3.46
CA ILE A 205 -21.67 -24.50 2.02
C ILE A 205 -20.56 -25.50 1.72
N LEU A 206 -19.69 -25.84 2.71
CA LEU A 206 -18.58 -26.80 2.52
C LEU A 206 -18.88 -28.22 3.02
N GLY A 207 -19.91 -28.39 3.84
CA GLY A 207 -20.12 -29.62 4.60
C GLY A 207 -19.12 -29.76 5.78
N ILE A 208 -19.50 -30.59 6.75
CA ILE A 208 -18.84 -30.70 8.07
C ILE A 208 -17.34 -31.03 7.95
N GLU A 209 -16.98 -32.01 7.09
CA GLU A 209 -15.60 -32.50 7.01
C GLU A 209 -14.63 -31.48 6.42
N ASN A 210 -15.05 -30.71 5.42
CA ASN A 210 -14.21 -29.64 4.86
C ASN A 210 -14.18 -28.42 5.78
N TYR A 211 -15.30 -28.09 6.41
CA TYR A 211 -15.36 -26.96 7.34
C TYR A 211 -14.47 -27.16 8.57
N LYS A 212 -14.33 -28.39 9.08
CA LYS A 212 -13.41 -28.71 10.19
C LYS A 212 -11.97 -28.32 9.90
N LYS A 213 -11.55 -28.38 8.63
CA LYS A 213 -10.17 -28.06 8.20
C LYS A 213 -9.86 -26.57 8.13
N ILE A 214 -10.90 -25.71 8.15
CA ILE A 214 -10.75 -24.26 7.97
C ILE A 214 -10.09 -23.60 9.18
N LYS A 215 -9.07 -22.79 8.91
CA LYS A 215 -8.46 -21.83 9.86
C LYS A 215 -8.33 -20.45 9.22
N LEU A 216 -8.64 -19.42 9.99
CA LEU A 216 -8.43 -18.03 9.61
C LEU A 216 -7.31 -17.43 10.45
N LEU A 217 -6.25 -16.94 9.81
CA LEU A 217 -5.17 -16.23 10.45
C LEU A 217 -5.32 -14.72 10.20
N ILE A 218 -5.42 -13.94 11.27
CA ILE A 218 -5.52 -12.47 11.22
C ILE A 218 -4.25 -11.88 11.81
N TYR A 219 -3.42 -11.30 10.94
CA TYR A 219 -2.22 -10.55 11.33
C TYR A 219 -2.52 -9.05 11.30
N GLY A 220 -2.16 -8.37 12.37
CA GLY A 220 -2.27 -6.92 12.51
C GLY A 220 -2.63 -6.46 13.91
N LYS A 221 -2.57 -5.14 14.09
CA LYS A 221 -3.05 -4.43 15.29
C LYS A 221 -4.02 -3.33 14.87
N GLY A 222 -4.89 -2.91 15.76
CA GLY A 222 -5.81 -1.79 15.52
C GLY A 222 -6.93 -1.73 16.52
N GLU A 223 -7.68 -0.66 16.44
CA GLU A 223 -8.76 -0.33 17.36
C GLU A 223 -9.93 -1.35 17.39
N LEU A 224 -10.13 -2.07 16.27
CA LEU A 224 -11.22 -3.03 16.15
C LEU A 224 -10.89 -4.40 16.73
N LYS A 225 -9.70 -4.64 17.30
CA LYS A 225 -9.30 -5.98 17.76
C LYS A 225 -10.36 -6.61 18.66
N ASN A 226 -10.75 -5.96 19.75
CA ASN A 226 -11.73 -6.51 20.69
C ASN A 226 -13.09 -6.75 20.04
N LYS A 227 -13.56 -5.81 19.20
CA LYS A 227 -14.83 -5.96 18.47
C LYS A 227 -14.81 -7.16 17.53
N LEU A 228 -13.68 -7.43 16.87
CA LEU A 228 -13.54 -8.59 15.98
C LEU A 228 -13.44 -9.90 16.77
N GLU A 229 -12.77 -9.92 17.91
CA GLU A 229 -12.74 -11.08 18.83
C GLU A 229 -14.15 -11.38 19.39
N ASP A 230 -14.92 -10.36 19.78
CA ASP A 230 -16.30 -10.54 20.26
C ASP A 230 -17.22 -11.03 19.13
N LEU A 231 -17.04 -10.58 17.90
CA LEU A 231 -17.76 -11.11 16.73
C LEU A 231 -17.50 -12.60 16.53
N THR A 232 -16.28 -13.10 16.76
CA THR A 232 -16.01 -14.56 16.65
C THR A 232 -16.76 -15.38 17.67
N LYS A 233 -16.90 -14.87 18.91
CA LYS A 233 -17.69 -15.51 19.98
C LYS A 233 -19.18 -15.50 19.65
N GLU A 234 -19.71 -14.35 19.21
CA GLU A 234 -21.10 -14.22 18.78
C GLU A 234 -21.47 -15.24 17.69
N LEU A 235 -20.56 -15.45 16.74
CA LEU A 235 -20.72 -16.40 15.65
C LEU A 235 -20.38 -17.85 16.02
N GLN A 236 -19.86 -18.11 17.22
CA GLN A 236 -19.41 -19.43 17.69
C GLN A 236 -18.38 -20.09 16.78
N ILE A 237 -17.32 -19.32 16.42
CA ILE A 237 -16.20 -19.74 15.54
C ILE A 237 -14.82 -19.40 16.11
N GLU A 238 -14.68 -19.22 17.42
CA GLU A 238 -13.41 -18.86 18.07
C GLU A 238 -12.34 -19.93 17.82
N ASP A 239 -12.73 -21.18 17.65
CA ASP A 239 -11.83 -22.29 17.32
C ASP A 239 -11.26 -22.21 15.89
N LYS A 240 -11.88 -21.43 15.02
CA LYS A 240 -11.48 -21.23 13.62
C LYS A 240 -10.61 -20.00 13.42
N VAL A 241 -10.71 -18.95 14.25
CA VAL A 241 -10.09 -17.65 14.03
C VAL A 241 -8.94 -17.41 15.00
N ILE A 242 -7.75 -17.17 14.46
CA ILE A 242 -6.53 -16.97 15.24
C ILE A 242 -5.99 -15.55 14.99
N PHE A 243 -6.05 -14.71 16.01
CA PHE A 243 -5.45 -13.38 15.98
C PHE A 243 -3.96 -13.47 16.33
N LYS A 244 -3.11 -13.31 15.33
CA LYS A 244 -1.64 -13.41 15.43
C LYS A 244 -0.96 -12.14 15.94
N GLY A 245 -1.69 -11.02 16.00
CA GLY A 245 -1.11 -9.73 16.38
C GLY A 245 -0.24 -9.11 15.29
N TYR A 246 0.63 -8.20 15.71
CA TYR A 246 1.55 -7.51 14.79
C TYR A 246 2.58 -8.48 14.19
N ILE A 247 2.86 -8.27 12.91
CA ILE A 247 3.91 -8.99 12.20
C ILE A 247 4.90 -7.98 11.59
N SER A 248 6.19 -8.28 11.66
CA SER A 248 7.21 -7.44 11.02
C SER A 248 7.18 -7.62 9.50
N ASN A 249 7.58 -6.59 8.74
CA ASN A 249 7.67 -6.71 7.27
C ASN A 249 8.66 -7.80 6.82
N GLU A 250 9.56 -8.22 7.69
CA GLU A 250 10.54 -9.28 7.40
C GLU A 250 9.88 -10.66 7.46
N ASP A 251 8.89 -10.83 8.31
CA ASP A 251 8.20 -12.10 8.53
C ASP A 251 6.97 -12.27 7.63
N VAL A 252 6.45 -11.18 7.01
CA VAL A 252 5.27 -11.25 6.13
C VAL A 252 5.41 -12.29 5.01
N PRO A 253 6.56 -12.42 4.29
CA PRO A 253 6.68 -13.44 3.25
C PRO A 253 6.47 -14.85 3.78
N LYS A 254 6.97 -15.19 4.96
CA LYS A 254 6.78 -16.49 5.60
C LYS A 254 5.31 -16.71 5.95
N ALA A 255 4.68 -15.73 6.58
CA ALA A 255 3.26 -15.81 6.94
C ALA A 255 2.35 -15.99 5.73
N LEU A 256 2.63 -15.28 4.61
CA LEU A 256 1.89 -15.45 3.36
C LEU A 256 2.06 -16.87 2.79
N ASN A 257 3.27 -17.42 2.83
CA ASN A 257 3.53 -18.78 2.36
C ASN A 257 2.88 -19.88 3.22
N GLU A 258 2.50 -19.58 4.46
CA GLU A 258 1.71 -20.49 5.30
C GLU A 258 0.22 -20.52 4.91
N MET A 259 -0.26 -19.53 4.10
CA MET A 259 -1.66 -19.40 3.73
C MET A 259 -1.97 -20.09 2.38
N ASP A 260 -3.14 -20.72 2.29
CA ASP A 260 -3.67 -21.28 1.04
C ASP A 260 -4.47 -20.26 0.24
N ILE A 261 -5.14 -19.35 0.94
CA ILE A 261 -5.97 -18.26 0.37
C ILE A 261 -5.72 -16.99 1.16
N PHE A 262 -5.50 -15.89 0.44
CA PHE A 262 -5.35 -14.57 1.03
C PHE A 262 -6.54 -13.68 0.68
N VAL A 263 -7.14 -13.00 1.66
CA VAL A 263 -8.35 -12.20 1.44
C VAL A 263 -8.12 -10.74 1.84
N VAL A 264 -8.49 -9.80 0.96
CA VAL A 264 -8.44 -8.35 1.22
C VAL A 264 -9.84 -7.76 1.00
N PRO A 265 -10.71 -7.78 2.01
CA PRO A 265 -12.11 -7.37 1.88
C PRO A 265 -12.33 -5.87 2.16
N SER A 266 -11.38 -5.01 1.79
CA SER A 266 -11.43 -3.56 2.05
C SER A 266 -12.73 -2.94 1.57
N ILE A 267 -13.27 -1.98 2.34
CA ILE A 267 -14.60 -1.38 2.06
C ILE A 267 -14.53 0.06 1.57
N LEU A 268 -13.33 0.68 1.56
CA LEU A 268 -13.12 2.05 1.11
C LEU A 268 -12.18 2.11 -0.11
N ASP A 269 -12.47 3.01 -1.05
CA ASP A 269 -11.65 3.23 -2.25
C ASP A 269 -10.30 3.92 -1.97
N SER A 270 -10.12 4.46 -0.75
CA SER A 270 -8.81 4.87 -0.28
C SER A 270 -7.80 3.71 -0.09
N GLU A 271 -8.23 2.44 -0.26
CA GLU A 271 -7.35 1.31 -0.60
C GLU A 271 -6.93 1.44 -2.07
N SER A 272 -6.10 2.42 -2.35
CA SER A 272 -5.81 2.92 -3.69
C SER A 272 -4.76 2.13 -4.48
N PHE A 273 -4.14 1.11 -3.87
CA PHE A 273 -3.18 0.22 -4.55
C PHE A 273 -3.30 -1.24 -4.12
N GLY A 274 -3.38 -1.54 -2.81
CA GLY A 274 -3.49 -2.91 -2.31
C GLY A 274 -2.16 -3.66 -2.21
N VAL A 275 -1.15 -3.04 -1.56
CA VAL A 275 0.20 -3.64 -1.38
C VAL A 275 0.13 -5.09 -0.89
N ALA A 276 -0.69 -5.40 0.12
CA ALA A 276 -0.80 -6.74 0.68
C ALA A 276 -1.31 -7.78 -0.33
N ALA A 277 -2.20 -7.38 -1.27
CA ALA A 277 -2.63 -8.27 -2.34
C ALA A 277 -1.46 -8.56 -3.32
N VAL A 278 -0.66 -7.54 -3.66
CA VAL A 278 0.52 -7.71 -4.53
C VAL A 278 1.57 -8.60 -3.85
N GLU A 279 1.78 -8.46 -2.55
CA GLU A 279 2.69 -9.30 -1.76
C GLU A 279 2.23 -10.78 -1.76
N ALA A 280 0.94 -11.04 -1.54
CA ALA A 280 0.37 -12.39 -1.62
C ALA A 280 0.48 -12.98 -3.02
N MET A 281 0.16 -12.20 -4.06
CA MET A 281 0.32 -12.59 -5.47
C MET A 281 1.78 -12.91 -5.82
N ALA A 282 2.73 -12.14 -5.27
CA ALA A 282 4.16 -12.39 -5.43
C ALA A 282 4.59 -13.73 -4.80
N CYS A 283 3.98 -14.10 -3.67
CA CYS A 283 4.21 -15.39 -3.00
C CYS A 283 3.42 -16.55 -3.63
N GLU A 284 2.74 -16.32 -4.77
CA GLU A 284 1.89 -17.33 -5.42
C GLU A 284 0.74 -17.83 -4.52
N VAL A 285 0.21 -16.95 -3.66
CA VAL A 285 -0.98 -17.24 -2.85
C VAL A 285 -2.21 -16.72 -3.59
N PRO A 286 -3.23 -17.57 -3.87
CA PRO A 286 -4.48 -17.14 -4.48
C PRO A 286 -5.16 -16.04 -3.68
N VAL A 287 -5.59 -14.97 -4.34
CA VAL A 287 -6.18 -13.81 -3.69
C VAL A 287 -7.67 -13.65 -3.99
N ILE A 288 -8.42 -13.26 -2.96
CA ILE A 288 -9.81 -12.78 -3.08
C ILE A 288 -9.79 -11.34 -2.58
N VAL A 289 -10.17 -10.38 -3.43
CA VAL A 289 -10.17 -8.97 -3.07
C VAL A 289 -11.54 -8.35 -3.31
N SER A 290 -11.87 -7.30 -2.55
CA SER A 290 -13.07 -6.50 -2.84
C SER A 290 -12.86 -5.64 -4.10
N ASP A 291 -13.95 -5.08 -4.62
CA ASP A 291 -13.96 -4.16 -5.76
C ASP A 291 -13.55 -2.71 -5.39
N ALA A 292 -12.80 -2.54 -4.30
CA ALA A 292 -12.14 -1.26 -4.02
C ALA A 292 -11.19 -0.89 -5.17
N ASP A 293 -11.13 0.39 -5.51
CA ASP A 293 -10.54 0.86 -6.76
C ASP A 293 -9.12 0.35 -7.01
N GLY A 294 -8.23 0.43 -6.03
CA GLY A 294 -6.86 -0.07 -6.16
C GLY A 294 -6.77 -1.60 -6.25
N LEU A 295 -7.66 -2.31 -5.57
CA LEU A 295 -7.64 -3.77 -5.57
C LEU A 295 -8.09 -4.36 -6.90
N LYS A 296 -9.15 -3.81 -7.52
CA LYS A 296 -9.60 -4.24 -8.86
C LYS A 296 -8.66 -3.83 -10.00
N GLU A 297 -7.75 -2.88 -9.75
CA GLU A 297 -6.68 -2.57 -10.69
C GLU A 297 -5.56 -3.61 -10.62
N VAL A 298 -5.21 -4.04 -9.40
CA VAL A 298 -4.13 -5.01 -9.16
C VAL A 298 -4.54 -6.42 -9.57
N VAL A 299 -5.76 -6.85 -9.21
CA VAL A 299 -6.25 -8.20 -9.45
C VAL A 299 -7.17 -8.22 -10.67
N VAL A 300 -6.79 -9.02 -11.67
CA VAL A 300 -7.65 -9.29 -12.84
C VAL A 300 -8.60 -10.43 -12.48
N ASN A 301 -9.90 -10.10 -12.40
CA ASN A 301 -10.92 -11.04 -11.97
C ASN A 301 -10.96 -12.31 -12.82
N ASN A 302 -11.02 -13.48 -12.18
CA ASN A 302 -10.99 -14.81 -12.79
C ASN A 302 -9.70 -15.17 -13.54
N GLU A 303 -8.66 -14.30 -13.49
CA GLU A 303 -7.38 -14.53 -14.16
C GLU A 303 -6.21 -14.61 -13.16
N THR A 304 -6.11 -13.65 -12.24
CA THR A 304 -5.05 -13.58 -11.23
C THR A 304 -5.57 -13.68 -9.81
N GLY A 305 -6.87 -13.77 -9.63
CA GLY A 305 -7.58 -13.83 -8.36
C GLY A 305 -9.07 -13.61 -8.58
N PHE A 306 -9.81 -13.47 -7.49
CA PHE A 306 -11.21 -13.07 -7.54
C PHE A 306 -11.41 -11.64 -7.06
N VAL A 307 -12.27 -10.89 -7.76
CA VAL A 307 -12.77 -9.59 -7.33
C VAL A 307 -14.25 -9.74 -6.98
N ILE A 308 -14.62 -9.31 -5.78
CA ILE A 308 -15.98 -9.44 -5.24
C ILE A 308 -16.54 -8.09 -4.80
N PRO A 309 -17.86 -7.92 -4.69
CA PRO A 309 -18.45 -6.70 -4.13
C PRO A 309 -17.97 -6.44 -2.70
N LYS A 310 -17.74 -5.16 -2.36
CA LYS A 310 -17.48 -4.72 -0.99
C LYS A 310 -18.61 -5.16 -0.06
N ARG A 311 -18.28 -5.41 1.21
CA ARG A 311 -19.23 -5.78 2.27
C ARG A 311 -20.04 -7.05 2.01
N SER A 312 -19.50 -8.00 1.25
CA SER A 312 -20.20 -9.26 0.92
C SER A 312 -19.48 -10.48 1.49
N SER A 313 -19.84 -10.87 2.73
CA SER A 313 -19.34 -12.11 3.34
C SER A 313 -19.71 -13.34 2.51
N LYS A 314 -20.93 -13.36 1.95
CA LYS A 314 -21.41 -14.44 1.09
C LYS A 314 -20.53 -14.66 -0.15
N GLU A 315 -20.13 -13.59 -0.84
CA GLU A 315 -19.26 -13.73 -2.00
C GLU A 315 -17.84 -14.14 -1.59
N ILE A 316 -17.33 -13.66 -0.45
CA ILE A 316 -16.06 -14.16 0.10
C ILE A 316 -16.14 -15.68 0.28
N ALA A 317 -17.17 -16.18 0.97
CA ALA A 317 -17.36 -17.60 1.23
C ALA A 317 -17.49 -18.42 -0.06
N ASN A 318 -18.29 -17.94 -1.02
CA ASN A 318 -18.45 -18.61 -2.32
C ASN A 318 -17.11 -18.73 -3.07
N LYS A 319 -16.26 -17.68 -3.09
CA LYS A 319 -14.97 -17.72 -3.79
C LYS A 319 -13.94 -18.58 -3.03
N ILE A 320 -13.97 -18.60 -1.71
CA ILE A 320 -13.17 -19.53 -0.91
C ILE A 320 -13.53 -20.98 -1.27
N LYS A 321 -14.83 -21.32 -1.32
CA LYS A 321 -15.30 -22.65 -1.74
C LYS A 321 -14.75 -23.04 -3.11
N ILE A 322 -14.83 -22.16 -4.11
CA ILE A 322 -14.31 -22.42 -5.46
C ILE A 322 -12.82 -22.76 -5.41
N LEU A 323 -12.02 -22.01 -4.64
CA LEU A 323 -10.58 -22.28 -4.52
C LEU A 323 -10.27 -23.59 -3.81
N ILE A 324 -11.10 -24.00 -2.84
CA ILE A 324 -10.95 -25.28 -2.14
C ILE A 324 -11.28 -26.45 -3.06
N GLU A 325 -12.32 -26.31 -3.88
CA GLU A 325 -12.84 -27.41 -4.70
C GLU A 325 -12.19 -27.53 -6.10
N ASN A 326 -11.46 -26.48 -6.55
CA ASN A 326 -10.93 -26.41 -7.91
C ASN A 326 -9.44 -26.09 -7.96
N ASN A 327 -8.62 -27.15 -7.95
CA ASN A 327 -7.17 -27.01 -7.99
C ASN A 327 -6.63 -26.39 -9.29
N ASP A 328 -7.35 -26.52 -10.42
CA ASP A 328 -6.91 -25.91 -11.69
C ASP A 328 -7.04 -24.39 -11.66
N VAL A 329 -8.09 -23.86 -11.02
CA VAL A 329 -8.23 -22.43 -10.76
C VAL A 329 -7.09 -21.93 -9.87
N VAL A 330 -6.76 -22.67 -8.81
CA VAL A 330 -5.64 -22.33 -7.91
C VAL A 330 -4.32 -22.27 -8.68
N LYS A 331 -3.99 -23.30 -9.49
CA LYS A 331 -2.77 -23.33 -10.32
C LYS A 331 -2.71 -22.15 -11.30
N LYS A 332 -3.84 -21.86 -11.97
CA LYS A 332 -3.96 -20.73 -12.90
C LYS A 332 -3.66 -19.40 -12.16
N PHE A 333 -4.30 -19.17 -11.02
CA PHE A 333 -4.13 -17.93 -10.28
C PHE A 333 -2.70 -17.76 -9.78
N LYS A 334 -2.10 -18.79 -9.19
CA LYS A 334 -0.71 -18.78 -8.73
C LYS A 334 0.25 -18.30 -9.83
N LYS A 335 0.19 -18.94 -10.99
CA LYS A 335 1.03 -18.62 -12.14
C LYS A 335 0.80 -17.19 -12.63
N ASN A 336 -0.44 -16.88 -12.99
CA ASN A 336 -0.77 -15.60 -13.63
C ASN A 336 -0.55 -14.41 -12.69
N ALA A 337 -0.84 -14.57 -11.39
CA ALA A 337 -0.61 -13.55 -10.39
C ALA A 337 0.88 -13.23 -10.26
N ARG A 338 1.74 -14.25 -10.14
CA ARG A 338 3.20 -14.06 -10.07
C ARG A 338 3.74 -13.38 -11.33
N GLU A 339 3.35 -13.82 -12.52
CA GLU A 339 3.76 -13.23 -13.80
C GLU A 339 3.36 -11.74 -13.87
N ARG A 340 2.13 -11.41 -13.46
CA ARG A 340 1.64 -10.02 -13.40
C ARG A 340 2.48 -9.16 -12.45
N VAL A 341 2.80 -9.65 -11.25
CA VAL A 341 3.63 -8.94 -10.29
C VAL A 341 5.03 -8.68 -10.84
N LEU A 342 5.69 -9.70 -11.38
CA LEU A 342 7.02 -9.57 -11.99
C LEU A 342 7.03 -8.56 -13.15
N LYS A 343 5.95 -8.47 -13.91
CA LYS A 343 5.82 -7.56 -15.04
C LYS A 343 5.57 -6.11 -14.60
N LEU A 344 4.66 -5.87 -13.66
CA LEU A 344 4.09 -4.54 -13.38
C LEU A 344 4.48 -3.97 -12.01
N TYR A 345 4.78 -4.82 -11.03
CA TYR A 345 4.91 -4.42 -9.63
C TYR A 345 6.25 -4.83 -9.01
N ASP A 346 7.21 -5.24 -9.81
CA ASP A 346 8.58 -5.46 -9.32
C ASP A 346 9.20 -4.15 -8.84
N TRP A 347 9.72 -4.14 -7.61
CA TRP A 347 10.24 -2.94 -6.97
C TRP A 347 11.40 -2.33 -7.74
N ASN A 348 12.37 -3.13 -8.20
CA ASN A 348 13.54 -2.60 -8.89
C ASN A 348 13.16 -1.91 -10.21
N LYS A 349 12.20 -2.49 -10.96
CA LYS A 349 11.66 -1.87 -12.18
C LYS A 349 10.96 -0.56 -11.89
N ASN A 350 10.23 -0.48 -10.78
CA ASN A 350 9.54 0.75 -10.38
C ASN A 350 10.52 1.86 -9.95
N VAL A 351 11.60 1.51 -9.26
CA VAL A 351 12.70 2.44 -8.94
C VAL A 351 13.37 2.97 -10.22
N GLU A 352 13.65 2.08 -11.17
CA GLU A 352 14.23 2.49 -12.47
C GLU A 352 13.27 3.41 -13.26
N ASN A 353 11.97 3.14 -13.21
CA ASN A 353 10.97 4.02 -13.81
C ASN A 353 10.96 5.41 -13.15
N MET A 354 11.02 5.49 -11.83
CA MET A 354 11.12 6.76 -11.12
C MET A 354 12.37 7.54 -11.53
N ILE A 355 13.53 6.89 -11.68
CA ILE A 355 14.77 7.50 -12.14
C ILE A 355 14.64 8.03 -13.58
N LYS A 356 13.92 7.32 -14.47
CA LYS A 356 13.62 7.80 -15.82
C LYS A 356 12.78 9.07 -15.77
N ILE A 357 11.74 9.12 -14.93
CA ILE A 357 10.92 10.33 -14.73
C ILE A 357 11.79 11.50 -14.24
N TYR A 358 12.68 11.29 -13.27
CA TYR A 358 13.58 12.35 -12.82
C TYR A 358 14.47 12.89 -13.95
N LYS A 359 15.05 12.00 -14.76
CA LYS A 359 15.87 12.39 -15.91
C LYS A 359 15.07 13.17 -16.95
N GLU A 360 13.81 12.83 -17.16
CA GLU A 360 12.90 13.54 -18.08
C GLU A 360 12.62 14.96 -17.58
N LEU A 361 12.33 15.12 -16.29
CA LEU A 361 12.04 16.42 -15.68
C LEU A 361 13.26 17.35 -15.60
N LEU A 362 14.47 16.81 -15.75
CA LEU A 362 15.71 17.58 -15.72
C LEU A 362 16.17 18.05 -17.11
N LYS A 363 15.64 17.47 -18.18
CA LYS A 363 15.85 17.97 -19.55
C LYS A 363 15.16 19.32 -19.75
#